data_79d0940f522ebd9959d95da6a2ab6267
#
_entry.id   79d0940f522ebd9959d95da6a2ab6267
#
_cell.length_a   1.000
_cell.length_b   1.000
_cell.length_c   1.000
_cell.angle_alpha   90.00
_cell.angle_beta   90.00
_cell.angle_gamma   90.00
#
_symmetry.space_group_name_H-M   'P 1'
#
loop_
_entity.id
_entity.type
_entity.pdbx_description
1 polymer ?
#
loop_
_entity_poly.entity_id
_entity_poly.type
_entity_poly.pdbx_seq_one_letter_code
_entity_poly.pdbx_strand_id
1 'polypeptide(L)'
;MIKNRRILITGGGGSIGNELVRQLAPHNKIFILDNNETATFDLTEELKLKGYWIACRVGDIRNKETVEDVLSDFKPQVVFHAAAYKHVTPMEDYPEEAIETNISGTLNVLKEAKNWECLEKFVFISTDKAVNSNSVMGATKKVGEIMVKNKGGIVVRFGNVLGSRGSVIPLWQASINRGESLNVTHKDMTRFFMTIPEAVDLVIRAAELGRGGEIFVLDMGKPINILELAEKVIK
;
A
#
# COMPACT_ATOMS: atom_id res chain seq x y z
N MET A 1 -12.82 15.36 -5.31
CA MET A 1 -12.73 13.97 -5.87
C MET A 1 -11.75 13.96 -7.03
N ILE A 2 -10.73 13.08 -6.98
CA ILE A 2 -9.73 12.93 -8.06
C ILE A 2 -10.42 12.36 -9.30
N LYS A 3 -10.52 13.14 -10.38
CA LYS A 3 -11.18 12.75 -11.64
C LYS A 3 -10.38 13.23 -12.84
N ASN A 4 -10.51 12.51 -13.96
CA ASN A 4 -9.89 12.84 -15.25
C ASN A 4 -8.36 12.99 -15.14
N ARG A 5 -7.72 12.12 -14.35
CA ARG A 5 -6.28 12.11 -14.15
C ARG A 5 -5.64 10.82 -14.68
N ARG A 6 -4.37 10.93 -15.05
CA ARG A 6 -3.47 9.79 -15.23
C ARG A 6 -2.87 9.46 -13.86
N ILE A 7 -3.20 8.27 -13.35
CA ILE A 7 -2.81 7.83 -12.01
C ILE A 7 -1.94 6.58 -12.12
N LEU A 8 -0.72 6.67 -11.60
CA LEU A 8 0.14 5.51 -11.40
C LEU A 8 -0.09 4.95 -9.99
N ILE A 9 -0.32 3.65 -9.91
CA ILE A 9 -0.40 2.91 -8.66
C ILE A 9 0.69 1.84 -8.66
N THR A 10 1.72 2.03 -7.83
CA THR A 10 2.71 0.98 -7.60
C THR A 10 2.22 0.06 -6.50
N GLY A 11 2.46 -1.23 -6.62
CA GLY A 11 1.89 -2.21 -5.71
C GLY A 11 0.39 -2.45 -5.93
N GLY A 12 -0.09 -2.24 -7.18
CA GLY A 12 -1.50 -2.37 -7.52
C GLY A 12 -2.08 -3.78 -7.37
N GLY A 13 -1.24 -4.81 -7.40
CA GLY A 13 -1.64 -6.19 -7.11
C GLY A 13 -1.79 -6.47 -5.61
N GLY A 14 -1.30 -5.59 -4.72
CA GLY A 14 -1.45 -5.71 -3.26
C GLY A 14 -2.85 -5.32 -2.77
N SER A 15 -3.16 -5.60 -1.50
CA SER A 15 -4.51 -5.37 -0.94
C SER A 15 -4.98 -3.92 -1.02
N ILE A 16 -4.11 -2.95 -0.68
CA ILE A 16 -4.42 -1.52 -0.73
C ILE A 16 -4.39 -1.01 -2.17
N GLY A 17 -3.35 -1.38 -2.93
CA GLY A 17 -3.22 -0.96 -4.33
C GLY A 17 -4.38 -1.44 -5.19
N ASN A 18 -4.81 -2.68 -5.02
CA ASN A 18 -5.94 -3.27 -5.74
C ASN A 18 -7.24 -2.48 -5.50
N GLU A 19 -7.53 -2.14 -4.26
CA GLU A 19 -8.70 -1.35 -3.91
C GLU A 19 -8.59 0.10 -4.40
N LEU A 20 -7.40 0.72 -4.34
CA LEU A 20 -7.15 2.04 -4.96
C LEU A 20 -7.48 2.02 -6.46
N VAL A 21 -7.03 0.96 -7.17
CA VAL A 21 -7.35 0.80 -8.59
C VAL A 21 -8.85 0.73 -8.79
N ARG A 22 -9.57 -0.10 -8.02
CA ARG A 22 -11.04 -0.27 -8.15
C ARG A 22 -11.81 1.04 -7.92
N GLN A 23 -11.47 1.78 -6.89
CA GLN A 23 -12.17 3.03 -6.55
C GLN A 23 -11.85 4.17 -7.52
N LEU A 24 -10.64 4.22 -8.07
CA LEU A 24 -10.20 5.31 -8.93
C LEU A 24 -10.47 5.08 -10.43
N ALA A 25 -10.51 3.81 -10.89
CA ALA A 25 -10.69 3.46 -12.29
C ALA A 25 -11.96 4.03 -12.96
N PRO A 26 -13.11 4.11 -12.29
CA PRO A 26 -14.34 4.65 -12.93
C PRO A 26 -14.21 6.07 -13.47
N HIS A 27 -13.25 6.84 -12.98
CA HIS A 27 -13.14 8.27 -13.32
C HIS A 27 -11.75 8.68 -13.83
N ASN A 28 -10.82 7.74 -13.97
CA ASN A 28 -9.43 8.06 -14.25
C ASN A 28 -8.79 7.05 -15.21
N LYS A 29 -7.65 7.42 -15.80
CA LYS A 29 -6.77 6.47 -16.50
C LYS A 29 -5.79 5.91 -15.48
N ILE A 30 -5.78 4.59 -15.31
CA ILE A 30 -4.93 3.93 -14.30
C ILE A 30 -3.80 3.16 -14.98
N PHE A 31 -2.60 3.34 -14.47
CA PHE A 31 -1.45 2.50 -14.78
C PHE A 31 -1.01 1.77 -13.51
N ILE A 32 -0.83 0.45 -13.59
CA ILE A 32 -0.39 -0.41 -12.50
C ILE A 32 1.07 -0.81 -12.73
N LEU A 33 1.92 -0.62 -11.72
CA LEU A 33 3.26 -1.21 -11.68
C LEU A 33 3.33 -2.15 -10.47
N ASP A 34 3.48 -3.44 -10.72
CA ASP A 34 3.58 -4.47 -9.67
C ASP A 34 4.46 -5.62 -10.15
N ASN A 35 5.17 -6.29 -9.25
CA ASN A 35 5.97 -7.46 -9.57
C ASN A 35 5.18 -8.78 -9.52
N ASN A 36 3.93 -8.77 -9.04
CA ASN A 36 3.06 -9.93 -9.03
C ASN A 36 2.24 -9.98 -10.33
N GLU A 37 2.69 -10.82 -11.26
CA GLU A 37 2.08 -10.98 -12.57
C GLU A 37 0.62 -11.38 -12.49
N THR A 38 0.30 -12.47 -11.78
CA THR A 38 -1.06 -13.01 -11.71
C THR A 38 -2.04 -12.00 -11.11
N ALA A 39 -1.69 -11.37 -9.98
CA ALA A 39 -2.57 -10.38 -9.36
C ALA A 39 -2.79 -9.15 -10.25
N THR A 40 -1.78 -8.77 -11.01
CA THR A 40 -1.87 -7.64 -11.96
C THR A 40 -2.75 -7.99 -13.15
N PHE A 41 -2.59 -9.18 -13.70
CA PHE A 41 -3.38 -9.69 -14.81
C PHE A 41 -4.87 -9.77 -14.43
N ASP A 42 -5.19 -10.49 -13.36
CA ASP A 42 -6.58 -10.69 -12.90
C ASP A 42 -7.31 -9.35 -12.70
N LEU A 43 -6.68 -8.40 -12.01
CA LEU A 43 -7.26 -7.09 -11.76
C LEU A 43 -7.46 -6.29 -13.05
N THR A 44 -6.48 -6.34 -13.95
CA THR A 44 -6.52 -5.60 -15.21
C THR A 44 -7.64 -6.11 -16.11
N GLU A 45 -7.76 -7.43 -16.27
CA GLU A 45 -8.80 -8.04 -17.09
C GLU A 45 -10.20 -7.79 -16.49
N GLU A 46 -10.37 -7.94 -15.17
CA GLU A 46 -11.64 -7.64 -14.51
C GLU A 46 -12.12 -6.21 -14.81
N LEU A 47 -11.21 -5.23 -14.73
CA LEU A 47 -11.58 -3.83 -14.88
C LEU A 47 -11.74 -3.40 -16.34
N LYS A 48 -10.97 -3.99 -17.25
CA LYS A 48 -11.19 -3.83 -18.71
C LYS A 48 -12.57 -4.34 -19.14
N LEU A 49 -13.01 -5.49 -18.61
CA LEU A 49 -14.36 -6.01 -18.86
C LEU A 49 -15.48 -5.05 -18.39
N LYS A 50 -15.20 -4.22 -17.40
CA LYS A 50 -16.10 -3.13 -16.95
C LYS A 50 -15.99 -1.86 -17.80
N GLY A 51 -15.15 -1.85 -18.83
CA GLY A 51 -14.96 -0.71 -19.73
C GLY A 51 -14.04 0.37 -19.22
N TYR A 52 -13.25 0.12 -18.15
CA TYR A 52 -12.33 1.12 -17.61
C TYR A 52 -10.99 1.11 -18.37
N TRP A 53 -10.36 2.27 -18.44
CA TRP A 53 -9.04 2.39 -19.05
C TRP A 53 -7.96 2.00 -18.02
N ILE A 54 -7.41 0.80 -18.19
CA ILE A 54 -6.37 0.23 -17.34
C ILE A 54 -5.21 -0.22 -18.20
N ALA A 55 -4.01 0.18 -17.84
CA ALA A 55 -2.76 -0.37 -18.35
C ALA A 55 -1.92 -0.89 -17.18
N CYS A 56 -1.02 -1.82 -17.47
CA CYS A 56 -0.13 -2.35 -16.44
C CYS A 56 1.23 -2.72 -17.03
N ARG A 57 2.22 -2.75 -16.13
CA ARG A 57 3.52 -3.38 -16.37
C ARG A 57 3.84 -4.29 -15.18
N VAL A 58 4.17 -5.51 -15.47
CA VAL A 58 4.80 -6.40 -14.49
C VAL A 58 6.26 -5.99 -14.38
N GLY A 59 6.65 -5.55 -13.20
CA GLY A 59 8.00 -5.05 -12.96
C GLY A 59 8.25 -4.67 -11.50
N ASP A 60 9.52 -4.58 -11.15
CA ASP A 60 9.97 -4.28 -9.80
C ASP A 60 10.41 -2.83 -9.69
N ILE A 61 9.96 -2.13 -8.65
CA ILE A 61 10.35 -0.73 -8.37
C ILE A 61 11.84 -0.59 -8.03
N ARG A 62 12.53 -1.67 -7.68
CA ARG A 62 13.97 -1.71 -7.48
C ARG A 62 14.73 -1.50 -8.79
N ASN A 63 14.14 -1.92 -9.92
CA ASN A 63 14.72 -1.70 -11.24
C ASN A 63 14.42 -0.28 -11.72
N LYS A 64 15.47 0.55 -11.74
CA LYS A 64 15.38 1.96 -12.12
C LYS A 64 14.88 2.14 -13.55
N GLU A 65 15.39 1.36 -14.51
CA GLU A 65 14.99 1.45 -15.93
C GLU A 65 13.49 1.15 -16.10
N THR A 66 12.98 0.14 -15.40
CA THR A 66 11.54 -0.16 -15.40
C THR A 66 10.70 1.01 -14.90
N VAL A 67 11.17 1.69 -13.86
CA VAL A 67 10.47 2.85 -13.28
C VAL A 67 10.55 4.05 -14.24
N GLU A 68 11.72 4.31 -14.83
CA GLU A 68 11.93 5.37 -15.84
C GLU A 68 11.00 5.17 -17.05
N ASP A 69 10.96 3.96 -17.62
CA ASP A 69 10.09 3.63 -18.76
C ASP A 69 8.62 3.91 -18.44
N VAL A 70 8.11 3.36 -17.31
CA VAL A 70 6.71 3.53 -16.92
C VAL A 70 6.33 5.00 -16.75
N LEU A 71 7.18 5.77 -16.08
CA LEU A 71 6.89 7.17 -15.80
C LEU A 71 7.03 8.06 -17.04
N SER A 72 8.02 7.77 -17.91
CA SER A 72 8.21 8.51 -19.18
C SER A 72 7.08 8.28 -20.17
N ASP A 73 6.59 7.05 -20.28
CA ASP A 73 5.52 6.68 -21.22
C ASP A 73 4.16 7.19 -20.73
N PHE A 74 3.86 7.02 -19.44
CA PHE A 74 2.54 7.33 -18.91
C PHE A 74 2.39 8.77 -18.43
N LYS A 75 3.47 9.40 -17.93
CA LYS A 75 3.49 10.77 -17.39
C LYS A 75 2.36 11.02 -16.39
N PRO A 76 2.34 10.32 -15.25
CA PRO A 76 1.24 10.40 -14.30
C PRO A 76 1.11 11.80 -13.68
N GLN A 77 -0.12 12.22 -13.44
CA GLN A 77 -0.44 13.43 -12.67
C GLN A 77 -0.54 13.13 -11.18
N VAL A 78 -0.92 11.89 -10.84
CA VAL A 78 -1.00 11.43 -9.44
C VAL A 78 -0.30 10.09 -9.33
N VAL A 79 0.51 9.93 -8.29
CA VAL A 79 1.15 8.65 -7.94
C VAL A 79 0.66 8.22 -6.57
N PHE A 80 0.10 7.02 -6.48
CA PHE A 80 -0.12 6.31 -5.22
C PHE A 80 0.95 5.22 -5.10
N HIS A 81 1.87 5.40 -4.16
CA HIS A 81 2.97 4.48 -3.94
C HIS A 81 2.63 3.51 -2.80
N ALA A 82 2.09 2.33 -3.17
CA ALA A 82 1.72 1.27 -2.23
C ALA A 82 2.63 0.04 -2.30
N ALA A 83 3.58 0.00 -3.24
CA ALA A 83 4.57 -1.07 -3.34
C ALA A 83 5.51 -1.03 -2.13
N ALA A 84 5.54 -2.11 -1.35
CA ALA A 84 6.43 -2.28 -0.21
C ALA A 84 6.37 -3.71 0.33
N TYR A 85 7.43 -4.18 0.97
CA TYR A 85 7.36 -5.29 1.90
C TYR A 85 6.82 -4.82 3.25
N LYS A 86 5.80 -5.54 3.78
CA LYS A 86 5.04 -5.12 4.97
C LYS A 86 5.10 -6.08 6.16
N HIS A 87 5.55 -7.32 5.95
CA HIS A 87 5.61 -8.32 7.00
C HIS A 87 6.84 -8.09 7.87
N VAL A 88 6.65 -8.04 9.20
CA VAL A 88 7.72 -7.72 10.15
C VAL A 88 8.74 -8.84 10.21
N THR A 89 8.32 -10.06 10.56
CA THR A 89 9.24 -11.19 10.78
C THR A 89 10.16 -11.47 9.58
N PRO A 90 9.65 -11.63 8.33
CA PRO A 90 10.55 -11.84 7.20
C PRO A 90 11.55 -10.70 6.96
N MET A 91 11.19 -9.46 7.33
CA MET A 91 12.10 -8.33 7.13
C MET A 91 13.12 -8.19 8.26
N GLU A 92 12.93 -8.83 9.40
CA GLU A 92 14.01 -9.01 10.39
C GLU A 92 15.02 -10.07 9.92
N ASP A 93 14.52 -11.11 9.24
CA ASP A 93 15.38 -12.19 8.70
C ASP A 93 16.17 -11.74 7.45
N TYR A 94 15.58 -10.87 6.63
CA TYR A 94 16.13 -10.38 5.36
C TYR A 94 16.05 -8.85 5.27
N PRO A 95 16.79 -8.10 6.11
CA PRO A 95 16.71 -6.65 6.18
C PRO A 95 17.12 -5.95 4.88
N GLU A 96 18.03 -6.51 4.11
CA GLU A 96 18.45 -6.01 2.80
C GLU A 96 17.29 -5.91 1.81
N GLU A 97 16.38 -6.88 1.79
CA GLU A 97 15.20 -6.88 0.93
C GLU A 97 14.24 -5.73 1.28
N ALA A 98 14.08 -5.46 2.60
CA ALA A 98 13.30 -4.33 3.06
C ALA A 98 13.94 -3.00 2.65
N ILE A 99 15.26 -2.87 2.75
CA ILE A 99 16.01 -1.67 2.35
C ILE A 99 15.89 -1.45 0.84
N GLU A 100 16.14 -2.47 0.05
CA GLU A 100 16.10 -2.38 -1.41
C GLU A 100 14.70 -2.03 -1.92
N THR A 101 13.66 -2.65 -1.38
CA THR A 101 12.28 -2.41 -1.83
C THR A 101 11.72 -1.12 -1.23
N ASN A 102 11.74 -0.98 0.11
CA ASN A 102 11.02 0.10 0.78
C ASN A 102 11.77 1.44 0.75
N ILE A 103 13.11 1.43 0.60
CA ILE A 103 13.93 2.64 0.53
C ILE A 103 14.37 2.90 -0.91
N SER A 104 15.18 2.01 -1.50
CA SER A 104 15.74 2.24 -2.83
C SER A 104 14.65 2.26 -3.91
N GLY A 105 13.69 1.32 -3.86
CA GLY A 105 12.54 1.31 -4.76
C GLY A 105 11.66 2.55 -4.62
N THR A 106 11.37 2.99 -3.38
CA THR A 106 10.65 4.25 -3.13
C THR A 106 11.41 5.44 -3.70
N LEU A 107 12.74 5.47 -3.53
CA LEU A 107 13.60 6.55 -4.04
C LEU A 107 13.56 6.62 -5.57
N ASN A 108 13.60 5.47 -6.26
CA ASN A 108 13.50 5.40 -7.72
C ASN A 108 12.18 6.03 -8.19
N VAL A 109 11.04 5.55 -7.65
CA VAL A 109 9.72 6.07 -8.05
C VAL A 109 9.58 7.56 -7.73
N LEU A 110 10.06 8.00 -6.56
CA LEU A 110 9.95 9.40 -6.13
C LEU A 110 10.81 10.33 -6.99
N LYS A 111 12.05 9.95 -7.30
CA LYS A 111 12.95 10.76 -8.14
C LYS A 111 12.38 10.93 -9.55
N GLU A 112 12.00 9.81 -10.18
CA GLU A 112 11.47 9.85 -11.54
C GLU A 112 10.12 10.58 -11.61
N ALA A 113 9.23 10.37 -10.65
CA ALA A 113 7.95 11.07 -10.63
C ALA A 113 8.14 12.60 -10.51
N LYS A 114 9.11 13.07 -9.75
CA LYS A 114 9.40 14.50 -9.55
C LYS A 114 10.10 15.17 -10.75
N ASN A 115 10.59 14.42 -11.71
CA ASN A 115 11.13 14.96 -12.95
C ASN A 115 10.04 15.45 -13.91
N TRP A 116 8.77 15.13 -13.65
CA TRP A 116 7.64 15.47 -14.52
C TRP A 116 6.86 16.68 -13.97
N GLU A 117 6.83 17.78 -14.71
CA GLU A 117 6.07 19.00 -14.37
C GLU A 117 4.56 18.75 -14.22
N CYS A 118 4.03 17.70 -14.87
CA CYS A 118 2.61 17.35 -14.76
C CYS A 118 2.24 16.67 -13.45
N LEU A 119 3.20 16.29 -12.61
CA LEU A 119 2.91 15.64 -11.32
C LEU A 119 2.27 16.62 -10.35
N GLU A 120 1.00 16.37 -10.05
CA GLU A 120 0.22 17.16 -9.09
C GLU A 120 0.38 16.63 -7.67
N LYS A 121 0.41 15.29 -7.50
CA LYS A 121 0.46 14.63 -6.18
C LYS A 121 1.26 13.35 -6.18
N PHE A 122 2.04 13.17 -5.12
CA PHE A 122 2.69 11.90 -4.78
C PHE A 122 2.22 11.47 -3.39
N VAL A 123 1.52 10.32 -3.28
CA VAL A 123 0.92 9.80 -2.06
C VAL A 123 1.62 8.51 -1.66
N PHE A 124 2.24 8.51 -0.50
CA PHE A 124 2.99 7.38 0.06
C PHE A 124 2.15 6.66 1.10
N ILE A 125 1.92 5.36 0.89
CA ILE A 125 1.22 4.52 1.84
C ILE A 125 2.20 4.08 2.93
N SER A 126 1.96 4.54 4.16
CA SER A 126 2.76 4.23 5.33
C SER A 126 1.97 3.45 6.39
N THR A 127 2.49 3.33 7.58
CA THR A 127 1.99 2.46 8.65
C THR A 127 2.16 3.12 10.03
N ASP A 128 1.35 2.70 11.00
CA ASP A 128 1.51 2.99 12.43
C ASP A 128 2.90 2.55 12.97
N LYS A 129 3.48 1.50 12.38
CA LYS A 129 4.79 0.94 12.78
C LYS A 129 5.99 1.84 12.42
N ALA A 130 5.77 2.86 11.61
CA ALA A 130 6.77 3.88 11.29
C ALA A 130 6.90 4.98 12.38
N VAL A 131 5.99 5.05 13.36
CA VAL A 131 5.99 6.08 14.41
C VAL A 131 7.13 5.83 15.40
N ASN A 132 7.12 4.69 16.07
CA ASN A 132 8.19 4.20 16.94
C ASN A 132 8.72 2.91 16.34
N SER A 133 9.66 3.05 15.40
CA SER A 133 10.10 1.93 14.56
C SER A 133 11.01 0.98 15.33
N ASN A 134 10.39 -0.04 15.94
CA ASN A 134 11.08 -1.12 16.65
C ASN A 134 11.40 -2.32 15.73
N SER A 135 11.20 -2.17 14.43
CA SER A 135 11.42 -3.21 13.44
C SER A 135 12.08 -2.65 12.18
N VAL A 136 12.80 -3.49 11.47
CA VAL A 136 13.40 -3.16 10.16
C VAL A 136 12.34 -2.64 9.20
N MET A 137 11.22 -3.33 9.08
CA MET A 137 10.11 -2.91 8.23
C MET A 137 9.60 -1.51 8.62
N GLY A 138 9.35 -1.25 9.90
CA GLY A 138 8.92 0.06 10.39
C GLY A 138 9.96 1.16 10.14
N ALA A 139 11.25 0.86 10.35
CA ALA A 139 12.35 1.79 10.11
C ALA A 139 12.47 2.14 8.62
N THR A 140 12.38 1.16 7.71
CA THR A 140 12.41 1.43 6.26
C THR A 140 11.24 2.28 5.80
N LYS A 141 10.03 2.04 6.33
CA LYS A 141 8.86 2.89 6.05
C LYS A 141 9.07 4.32 6.59
N LYS A 142 9.67 4.47 7.77
CA LYS A 142 10.02 5.79 8.33
C LYS A 142 10.98 6.56 7.45
N VAL A 143 12.00 5.91 6.90
CA VAL A 143 12.93 6.52 5.93
C VAL A 143 12.16 6.96 4.69
N GLY A 144 11.27 6.11 4.14
CA GLY A 144 10.39 6.46 3.02
C GLY A 144 9.53 7.70 3.28
N GLU A 145 8.94 7.82 4.47
CA GLU A 145 8.19 9.02 4.87
C GLU A 145 9.02 10.29 4.83
N ILE A 146 10.25 10.23 5.36
CA ILE A 146 11.17 11.38 5.39
C ILE A 146 11.52 11.81 3.95
N MET A 147 11.85 10.84 3.08
CA MET A 147 12.17 11.13 1.68
C MET A 147 11.00 11.79 0.94
N VAL A 148 9.80 11.22 1.09
CA VAL A 148 8.59 11.71 0.41
C VAL A 148 8.19 13.07 0.92
N LYS A 149 8.16 13.28 2.24
CA LYS A 149 7.85 14.57 2.86
C LYS A 149 8.80 15.68 2.41
N ASN A 150 10.11 15.40 2.42
CA ASN A 150 11.13 16.37 2.01
C ASN A 150 11.03 16.77 0.52
N LYS A 151 10.40 15.95 -0.29
CA LYS A 151 10.10 16.22 -1.70
C LYS A 151 8.68 16.76 -1.93
N GLY A 152 7.98 17.17 -0.86
CA GLY A 152 6.62 17.71 -0.95
C GLY A 152 5.58 16.68 -1.36
N GLY A 153 5.78 15.40 -1.03
CA GLY A 153 4.75 14.37 -1.17
C GLY A 153 3.89 14.27 0.09
N ILE A 154 2.79 13.55 -0.03
CA ILE A 154 1.81 13.30 1.03
C ILE A 154 2.08 11.92 1.61
N VAL A 155 2.13 11.78 2.92
CA VAL A 155 2.28 10.51 3.63
C VAL A 155 0.95 10.18 4.31
N VAL A 156 0.50 8.91 4.19
CA VAL A 156 -0.72 8.44 4.87
C VAL A 156 -0.38 7.25 5.74
N ARG A 157 -0.58 7.37 7.05
CA ARG A 157 -0.36 6.33 8.06
C ARG A 157 -1.68 5.72 8.49
N PHE A 158 -1.73 4.41 8.55
CA PHE A 158 -2.82 3.65 9.18
C PHE A 158 -2.30 2.34 9.76
N GLY A 159 -3.12 1.71 10.61
CA GLY A 159 -2.79 0.44 11.24
C GLY A 159 -3.17 -0.79 10.39
N ASN A 160 -3.71 -1.82 11.05
CA ASN A 160 -4.04 -3.05 10.35
C ASN A 160 -5.33 -2.91 9.54
N VAL A 161 -5.38 -3.57 8.38
CA VAL A 161 -6.59 -3.68 7.57
C VAL A 161 -7.10 -5.12 7.54
N LEU A 162 -8.41 -5.29 7.76
CA LEU A 162 -9.07 -6.59 7.80
C LEU A 162 -9.00 -7.28 6.43
N GLY A 163 -8.73 -8.58 6.42
CA GLY A 163 -8.74 -9.38 5.19
C GLY A 163 -7.57 -9.12 4.24
N SER A 164 -6.54 -8.31 4.64
CA SER A 164 -5.36 -8.14 3.80
C SER A 164 -4.55 -9.43 3.70
N ARG A 165 -3.92 -9.66 2.53
CA ARG A 165 -3.11 -10.86 2.28
C ARG A 165 -2.05 -11.05 3.37
N GLY A 166 -1.95 -12.28 3.89
CA GLY A 166 -1.02 -12.65 4.96
C GLY A 166 -1.31 -11.99 6.30
N SER A 167 -2.50 -11.39 6.50
CA SER A 167 -2.93 -10.88 7.80
C SER A 167 -3.46 -12.01 8.71
N VAL A 168 -3.63 -11.69 9.98
CA VAL A 168 -3.94 -12.66 11.02
C VAL A 168 -5.23 -13.44 10.77
N ILE A 169 -6.29 -12.81 10.26
CA ILE A 169 -7.60 -13.49 10.05
C ILE A 169 -7.52 -14.56 8.96
N PRO A 170 -7.02 -14.31 7.73
CA PRO A 170 -6.81 -15.37 6.75
C PRO A 170 -5.91 -16.50 7.23
N LEU A 171 -4.87 -16.21 8.01
CA LEU A 171 -4.01 -17.23 8.61
C LEU A 171 -4.77 -18.10 9.62
N TRP A 172 -5.56 -17.49 10.49
CA TRP A 172 -6.40 -18.23 11.44
C TRP A 172 -7.46 -19.10 10.74
N GLN A 173 -8.13 -18.59 9.71
CA GLN A 173 -9.08 -19.39 8.93
C GLN A 173 -8.42 -20.60 8.28
N ALA A 174 -7.21 -20.43 7.74
CA ALA A 174 -6.44 -21.55 7.21
C ALA A 174 -6.05 -22.57 8.29
N SER A 175 -5.68 -22.13 9.50
CA SER A 175 -5.39 -23.01 10.64
C SER A 175 -6.65 -23.75 11.11
N ILE A 176 -7.79 -23.08 11.22
CA ILE A 176 -9.09 -23.69 11.58
C ILE A 176 -9.44 -24.78 10.57
N ASN A 177 -9.32 -24.51 9.27
CA ASN A 177 -9.62 -25.47 8.20
C ASN A 177 -8.71 -26.71 8.26
N ARG A 178 -7.51 -26.60 8.86
CA ARG A 178 -6.61 -27.75 9.11
C ARG A 178 -6.78 -28.40 10.47
N GLY A 179 -7.71 -27.92 11.30
CA GLY A 179 -7.93 -28.41 12.66
C GLY A 179 -6.80 -28.02 13.64
N GLU A 180 -6.05 -26.97 13.35
CA GLU A 180 -4.95 -26.48 14.16
C GLU A 180 -5.41 -25.43 15.17
N SER A 181 -4.68 -25.29 16.28
CA SER A 181 -4.93 -24.22 17.26
C SER A 181 -4.50 -22.87 16.72
N LEU A 182 -5.21 -21.82 17.13
CA LEU A 182 -4.85 -20.45 16.81
C LEU A 182 -3.75 -19.94 17.72
N ASN A 183 -2.75 -19.28 17.14
CA ASN A 183 -1.67 -18.67 17.92
C ASN A 183 -2.01 -17.19 18.19
N VAL A 184 -2.10 -16.83 19.49
CA VAL A 184 -2.26 -15.45 19.97
C VAL A 184 -1.08 -15.12 20.86
N THR A 185 -0.27 -14.14 20.46
CA THR A 185 1.01 -13.83 21.10
C THR A 185 0.85 -13.39 22.57
N HIS A 186 -0.19 -12.63 22.90
CA HIS A 186 -0.47 -12.19 24.26
C HIS A 186 -1.95 -11.86 24.43
N LYS A 187 -2.54 -12.23 25.59
CA LYS A 187 -3.99 -12.05 25.88
C LYS A 187 -4.45 -10.58 25.86
N ASP A 188 -3.59 -9.68 26.28
CA ASP A 188 -3.90 -8.24 26.37
C ASP A 188 -3.47 -7.44 25.11
N MET A 189 -3.07 -8.16 24.04
CA MET A 189 -2.66 -7.51 22.81
C MET A 189 -3.85 -6.86 22.12
N THR A 190 -3.74 -5.57 21.83
CA THR A 190 -4.73 -4.82 21.05
C THR A 190 -4.14 -4.31 19.74
N ARG A 191 -4.98 -4.16 18.72
CA ARG A 191 -4.62 -3.56 17.43
C ARG A 191 -5.78 -2.72 16.91
N PHE A 192 -5.46 -1.67 16.17
CA PHE A 192 -6.43 -0.95 15.37
C PHE A 192 -6.72 -1.71 14.09
N PHE A 193 -7.98 -1.76 13.70
CA PHE A 193 -8.43 -2.36 12.45
C PHE A 193 -9.43 -1.46 11.75
N MET A 194 -9.37 -1.47 10.42
CA MET A 194 -10.43 -0.96 9.54
C MET A 194 -10.54 -1.87 8.31
N THR A 195 -11.60 -1.74 7.55
CA THR A 195 -11.74 -2.46 6.29
C THR A 195 -10.85 -1.86 5.22
N ILE A 196 -10.49 -2.65 4.20
CA ILE A 196 -9.67 -2.16 3.07
C ILE A 196 -10.39 -1.02 2.32
N PRO A 197 -11.70 -1.11 2.00
CA PRO A 197 -12.41 -0.01 1.34
C PRO A 197 -12.43 1.30 2.14
N GLU A 198 -12.66 1.23 3.47
CA GLU A 198 -12.60 2.39 4.35
C GLU A 198 -11.20 3.04 4.37
N ALA A 199 -10.14 2.22 4.50
CA ALA A 199 -8.78 2.71 4.48
C ALA A 199 -8.48 3.45 3.17
N VAL A 200 -8.90 2.88 2.04
CA VAL A 200 -8.65 3.45 0.72
C VAL A 200 -9.46 4.72 0.48
N ASP A 201 -10.73 4.79 0.91
CA ASP A 201 -11.52 6.03 0.84
C ASP A 201 -10.81 7.18 1.60
N LEU A 202 -10.30 6.89 2.80
CA LEU A 202 -9.57 7.87 3.60
C LEU A 202 -8.20 8.24 2.96
N VAL A 203 -7.51 7.30 2.32
CA VAL A 203 -6.28 7.58 1.55
C VAL A 203 -6.57 8.52 0.39
N ILE A 204 -7.64 8.28 -0.36
CA ILE A 204 -8.05 9.15 -1.47
C ILE A 204 -8.42 10.54 -0.96
N ARG A 205 -9.15 10.64 0.17
CA ARG A 205 -9.47 11.92 0.81
C ARG A 205 -8.22 12.65 1.29
N ALA A 206 -7.25 11.97 1.89
CA ALA A 206 -5.98 12.56 2.26
C ALA A 206 -5.22 13.09 1.03
N ALA A 207 -5.26 12.36 -0.09
CA ALA A 207 -4.70 12.83 -1.35
C ALA A 207 -5.41 14.09 -1.89
N GLU A 208 -6.71 14.21 -1.72
CA GLU A 208 -7.47 15.39 -2.12
C GLU A 208 -7.15 16.62 -1.27
N LEU A 209 -7.10 16.44 0.03
CA LEU A 209 -6.90 17.52 1.02
C LEU A 209 -5.44 17.99 1.09
N GLY A 210 -4.49 17.08 0.94
CA GLY A 210 -3.07 17.34 1.10
C GLY A 210 -2.55 18.32 0.06
N ARG A 211 -1.67 19.20 0.48
CA ARG A 211 -0.98 20.19 -0.37
C ARG A 211 0.46 19.80 -0.65
N GLY A 212 0.99 18.82 0.09
CA GLY A 212 2.33 18.29 -0.01
C GLY A 212 3.19 18.59 1.23
N GLY A 213 3.91 17.56 1.70
CA GLY A 213 4.73 17.63 2.92
C GLY A 213 4.01 17.24 4.21
N GLU A 214 2.71 16.90 4.14
CA GLU A 214 1.93 16.49 5.30
C GLU A 214 2.05 14.97 5.57
N ILE A 215 1.80 14.62 6.84
CA ILE A 215 1.57 13.25 7.27
C ILE A 215 0.14 13.17 7.82
N PHE A 216 -0.73 12.49 7.09
CA PHE A 216 -2.07 12.16 7.55
C PHE A 216 -2.04 10.87 8.36
N VAL A 217 -2.72 10.86 9.49
CA VAL A 217 -2.97 9.66 10.30
C VAL A 217 -4.45 9.39 10.22
N LEU A 218 -4.82 8.20 9.72
CA LEU A 218 -6.23 7.84 9.60
C LEU A 218 -6.81 7.52 10.97
N ASP A 219 -8.04 7.98 11.21
CA ASP A 219 -8.78 7.60 12.40
C ASP A 219 -9.21 6.12 12.28
N MET A 220 -8.62 5.28 13.11
CA MET A 220 -8.84 3.83 13.14
C MET A 220 -9.93 3.43 14.15
N GLY A 221 -10.60 4.39 14.79
CA GLY A 221 -11.58 4.12 15.84
C GLY A 221 -10.95 3.53 17.10
N LYS A 222 -11.60 2.52 17.70
CA LYS A 222 -11.13 1.88 18.94
C LYS A 222 -10.25 0.66 18.66
N PRO A 223 -9.20 0.43 19.47
CA PRO A 223 -8.40 -0.78 19.34
C PRO A 223 -9.24 -2.04 19.72
N ILE A 224 -9.00 -3.13 19.00
CA ILE A 224 -9.66 -4.42 19.21
C ILE A 224 -8.68 -5.37 19.90
N ASN A 225 -9.14 -6.09 20.92
CA ASN A 225 -8.38 -7.14 21.57
C ASN A 225 -8.22 -8.34 20.61
N ILE A 226 -6.98 -8.84 20.46
CA ILE A 226 -6.68 -9.90 19.49
C ILE A 226 -7.23 -11.26 19.93
N LEU A 227 -7.27 -11.54 21.24
CA LEU A 227 -7.87 -12.77 21.77
C LEU A 227 -9.39 -12.81 21.52
N GLU A 228 -10.09 -11.72 21.83
CA GLU A 228 -11.53 -11.61 21.56
C GLU A 228 -11.83 -11.73 20.05
N LEU A 229 -10.95 -11.21 19.21
CA LEU A 229 -11.08 -11.36 17.75
C LEU A 229 -10.90 -12.83 17.33
N ALA A 230 -9.90 -13.54 17.88
CA ALA A 230 -9.68 -14.96 17.61
C ALA A 230 -10.88 -15.81 18.01
N GLU A 231 -11.45 -15.57 19.20
CA GLU A 231 -12.67 -16.27 19.68
C GLU A 231 -13.87 -16.06 18.77
N LYS A 232 -14.00 -14.87 18.16
CA LYS A 232 -15.07 -14.59 17.17
C LYS A 232 -14.85 -15.28 15.83
N VAL A 233 -13.59 -15.52 15.44
CA VAL A 233 -13.27 -16.20 14.18
C VAL A 233 -13.46 -17.72 14.29
N ILE A 234 -13.36 -18.30 15.50
CA ILE A 234 -13.58 -19.73 15.77
C ILE A 234 -15.09 -20.08 15.77
N LYS A 235 -15.96 -19.16 16.19
CA LYS A 235 -17.43 -19.33 16.22
C LYS A 235 -18.05 -19.22 14.82
#